data_9a2d555dafdcd95d35351558f0eedca9
#
_entry.id   9a2d555dafdcd95d35351558f0eedca9
#
_cell.length_a   1.000
_cell.length_b   1.000
_cell.length_c   1.000
_cell.angle_alpha   90.00
_cell.angle_beta   90.00
_cell.angle_gamma   90.00
#
_symmetry.space_group_name_H-M   'P 1'
#
loop_
_entity.id
_entity.type
_entity.pdbx_description
1 polymer ?
#
loop_
_entity_poly.entity_id
_entity_poly.type
_entity_poly.pdbx_seq_one_letter_code
_entity_poly.pdbx_strand_id
1 'polypeptide(L)'
;MRLRGSRKNLAAQTRRVSLAMAAVAVCLGPLVALAQTQIYDARTGKWVDYDKKKARQLYARNKQVPEAFRRQVVPFRTAEVPGTIIIDGNQHFLYLVQPGGQAIRYGIGVGREGFGWAGIVRVGRMAENPTWTPPPEMVARDPNAAKWAAGMPGGRPDNPLGPRALYLYEGNSDTIYRIHGTIEPWTIGLDVSSGCIRLNNEDIIDLYGRVQVGAKVIVLMQGAALYKGV
;
A
#
# COMPACT_ATOMS: atom_id res chain seq x y z
N MET A 1 -78.45 -34.68 46.81
CA MET A 1 -78.41 -33.32 47.39
C MET A 1 -77.41 -32.48 46.61
N ARG A 2 -77.92 -31.49 45.87
CA ARG A 2 -77.14 -30.70 44.95
C ARG A 2 -76.46 -29.58 45.68
N LEU A 3 -75.17 -29.33 45.41
CA LEU A 3 -74.53 -28.04 45.69
C LEU A 3 -73.71 -27.57 44.46
N ARG A 4 -74.16 -26.45 43.92
CA ARG A 4 -73.54 -25.72 42.83
C ARG A 4 -72.30 -24.99 43.36
N GLY A 5 -71.17 -25.18 42.78
CA GLY A 5 -69.95 -24.39 42.99
C GLY A 5 -69.68 -23.46 41.80
N SER A 6 -69.70 -22.22 42.10
CA SER A 6 -69.52 -21.08 41.20
C SER A 6 -68.14 -21.03 40.52
N ARG A 7 -68.11 -20.97 39.22
CA ARG A 7 -66.87 -20.69 38.46
C ARG A 7 -66.66 -19.15 38.44
N LYS A 8 -65.63 -18.69 39.12
CA LYS A 8 -65.12 -17.34 38.95
C LYS A 8 -64.16 -17.32 37.77
N ASN A 9 -64.51 -16.59 36.71
CA ASN A 9 -63.68 -16.32 35.56
C ASN A 9 -62.57 -15.36 35.98
N LEU A 10 -61.33 -15.83 35.91
CA LEU A 10 -60.15 -14.98 36.05
C LEU A 10 -59.71 -14.59 34.63
N ALA A 11 -60.05 -13.40 34.22
CA ALA A 11 -59.60 -12.84 32.96
C ALA A 11 -58.13 -12.49 33.08
N ALA A 12 -57.27 -13.25 32.38
CA ALA A 12 -55.87 -12.96 32.24
C ALA A 12 -55.71 -11.75 31.28
N GLN A 13 -55.35 -10.59 31.81
CA GLN A 13 -54.91 -9.43 31.06
C GLN A 13 -53.49 -9.68 30.50
N THR A 14 -53.42 -10.16 29.29
CA THR A 14 -52.15 -10.16 28.52
C THR A 14 -51.80 -8.73 28.13
N ARG A 15 -50.90 -8.10 28.89
CA ARG A 15 -50.23 -6.86 28.44
C ARG A 15 -49.36 -7.19 27.24
N ARG A 16 -49.81 -6.77 26.05
CA ARG A 16 -48.99 -6.71 24.86
C ARG A 16 -47.93 -5.63 25.04
N VAL A 17 -46.71 -6.05 25.32
CA VAL A 17 -45.52 -5.18 25.22
C VAL A 17 -45.23 -5.03 23.73
N SER A 18 -45.61 -3.95 23.13
CA SER A 18 -45.22 -3.59 21.78
C SER A 18 -43.74 -3.15 21.86
N LEU A 19 -42.84 -4.05 21.48
CA LEU A 19 -41.46 -3.67 21.17
C LEU A 19 -41.48 -2.85 19.88
N ALA A 20 -41.39 -1.53 20.02
CA ALA A 20 -41.06 -0.67 18.90
C ALA A 20 -39.59 -0.95 18.50
N MET A 21 -39.40 -1.75 17.49
CA MET A 21 -38.11 -1.81 16.79
C MET A 21 -37.89 -0.47 16.09
N ALA A 22 -37.10 0.39 16.71
CA ALA A 22 -36.53 1.53 16.02
C ALA A 22 -35.55 0.97 14.97
N ALA A 23 -36.01 0.90 13.71
CA ALA A 23 -35.14 0.66 12.58
C ALA A 23 -34.18 1.84 12.47
N VAL A 24 -32.96 1.68 12.98
CA VAL A 24 -31.86 2.57 12.66
C VAL A 24 -31.56 2.33 11.18
N ALA A 25 -32.14 3.14 10.30
CA ALA A 25 -31.74 3.23 8.93
C ALA A 25 -30.30 3.77 8.91
N VAL A 26 -29.31 2.87 8.90
CA VAL A 26 -27.96 3.23 8.53
C VAL A 26 -28.05 3.63 7.05
N CYS A 27 -28.12 4.92 6.81
CA CYS A 27 -27.89 5.50 5.49
C CYS A 27 -26.47 5.14 5.07
N LEU A 28 -26.31 4.00 4.42
CA LEU A 28 -25.15 3.73 3.58
C LEU A 28 -25.26 4.67 2.36
N GLY A 29 -24.94 5.95 2.58
CA GLY A 29 -24.62 6.83 1.48
C GLY A 29 -23.46 6.20 0.70
N PRO A 30 -23.39 6.39 -0.62
CA PRO A 30 -22.23 5.92 -1.37
C PRO A 30 -21.01 6.53 -0.68
N LEU A 31 -20.15 5.69 -0.11
CA LEU A 31 -18.77 6.05 0.22
C LEU A 31 -18.12 6.38 -1.14
N VAL A 32 -18.35 7.61 -1.60
CA VAL A 32 -17.48 8.22 -2.57
C VAL A 32 -16.14 8.19 -1.86
N ALA A 33 -15.25 7.30 -2.32
CA ALA A 33 -13.86 7.33 -1.93
C ALA A 33 -13.36 8.71 -2.33
N LEU A 34 -13.44 9.65 -1.40
CA LEU A 34 -12.75 10.94 -1.51
C LEU A 34 -11.31 10.55 -1.72
N ALA A 35 -10.82 10.74 -2.94
CA ALA A 35 -9.42 10.59 -3.27
C ALA A 35 -8.67 11.29 -2.14
N GLN A 36 -7.87 10.53 -1.39
CA GLN A 36 -7.29 11.01 -0.13
C GLN A 36 -6.48 12.26 -0.41
N THR A 37 -7.06 13.39 -0.03
CA THR A 37 -6.41 14.70 -0.10
C THR A 37 -5.59 14.97 1.17
N GLN A 38 -5.61 14.04 2.15
CA GLN A 38 -4.95 14.21 3.43
C GLN A 38 -3.85 13.18 3.64
N ILE A 39 -2.76 13.62 4.23
CA ILE A 39 -1.63 12.79 4.66
C ILE A 39 -1.34 13.04 6.13
N TYR A 40 -0.86 12.03 6.83
CA TYR A 40 -0.44 12.19 8.23
C TYR A 40 0.96 12.82 8.28
N ASP A 41 1.08 13.97 8.93
CA ASP A 41 2.35 14.62 9.25
C ASP A 41 2.80 14.20 10.67
N ALA A 42 3.80 13.33 10.75
CA ALA A 42 4.30 12.83 12.03
C ALA A 42 4.98 13.88 12.88
N ARG A 43 5.44 15.01 12.31
CA ARG A 43 6.03 16.11 13.09
C ARG A 43 4.99 16.85 13.89
N THR A 44 3.79 17.00 13.33
CA THR A 44 2.69 17.72 13.96
C THR A 44 1.66 16.80 14.60
N GLY A 45 1.73 15.49 14.31
CA GLY A 45 0.76 14.48 14.75
C GLY A 45 -0.63 14.67 14.13
N LYS A 46 -0.76 15.36 13.01
CA LYS A 46 -2.04 15.74 12.38
C LYS A 46 -2.15 15.21 10.97
N TRP A 47 -3.42 15.03 10.53
CA TRP A 47 -3.76 14.86 9.12
C TRP A 47 -3.81 16.24 8.47
N VAL A 48 -3.09 16.41 7.36
CA VAL A 48 -2.99 17.67 6.61
C VAL A 48 -3.42 17.47 5.17
N ASP A 49 -4.04 18.48 4.60
CA ASP A 49 -4.47 18.45 3.21
C ASP A 49 -3.26 18.42 2.26
N TYR A 50 -3.38 17.64 1.18
CA TYR A 50 -2.34 17.45 0.21
C TYR A 50 -2.85 17.62 -1.24
N ASP A 51 -2.40 18.68 -1.90
CA ASP A 51 -2.69 18.93 -3.31
C ASP A 51 -1.66 18.22 -4.20
N LYS A 52 -2.02 17.01 -4.67
CA LYS A 52 -1.17 16.19 -5.56
C LYS A 52 -0.71 16.95 -6.81
N LYS A 53 -1.58 17.74 -7.43
CA LYS A 53 -1.29 18.44 -8.69
C LYS A 53 -0.23 19.53 -8.48
N LYS A 54 -0.44 20.37 -7.48
CA LYS A 54 0.48 21.46 -7.13
C LYS A 54 1.82 20.92 -6.65
N ALA A 55 1.80 19.90 -5.80
CA ALA A 55 2.99 19.23 -5.33
C ALA A 55 3.79 18.63 -6.50
N ARG A 56 3.16 17.90 -7.41
CA ARG A 56 3.81 17.32 -8.60
C ARG A 56 4.58 18.37 -9.42
N GLN A 57 3.98 19.54 -9.66
CA GLN A 57 4.63 20.60 -10.41
C GLN A 57 5.85 21.17 -9.69
N LEU A 58 5.72 21.42 -8.38
CA LEU A 58 6.79 21.99 -7.56
C LEU A 58 7.99 21.04 -7.46
N TYR A 59 7.72 19.77 -7.14
CA TYR A 59 8.78 18.79 -6.89
C TYR A 59 9.45 18.28 -8.19
N ALA A 60 8.73 18.24 -9.31
CA ALA A 60 9.31 17.96 -10.61
C ALA A 60 10.35 19.00 -11.01
N ARG A 61 10.10 20.29 -10.73
CA ARG A 61 11.07 21.37 -10.97
C ARG A 61 12.34 21.21 -10.15
N ASN A 62 12.21 20.79 -8.91
CA ASN A 62 13.31 20.68 -7.94
C ASN A 62 13.96 19.28 -7.92
N LYS A 63 13.44 18.31 -8.68
CA LYS A 63 13.90 16.92 -8.70
C LYS A 63 14.01 16.30 -7.30
N GLN A 64 13.08 16.61 -6.40
CA GLN A 64 13.07 16.19 -5.00
C GLN A 64 11.87 15.30 -4.69
N VAL A 65 11.99 14.52 -3.61
CA VAL A 65 10.85 13.81 -3.02
C VAL A 65 9.87 14.84 -2.44
N PRO A 66 8.56 14.73 -2.75
CA PRO A 66 7.56 15.57 -2.11
C PRO A 66 7.59 15.41 -0.59
N GLU A 67 7.54 16.52 0.16
CA GLU A 67 7.67 16.52 1.62
C GLU A 67 6.66 15.57 2.30
N ALA A 68 5.46 15.49 1.77
CA ALA A 68 4.42 14.58 2.22
C ALA A 68 4.81 13.10 2.23
N PHE A 69 5.74 12.73 1.35
CA PHE A 69 6.21 11.36 1.15
C PHE A 69 7.57 11.08 1.77
N ARG A 70 8.11 12.01 2.56
CA ARG A 70 9.34 11.75 3.29
C ARG A 70 9.14 10.66 4.34
N ARG A 71 10.20 9.88 4.58
CA ARG A 71 10.22 8.83 5.59
C ARG A 71 9.91 9.37 6.98
N GLN A 72 9.02 8.66 7.70
CA GLN A 72 8.58 9.03 9.05
C GLN A 72 8.25 7.78 9.87
N VAL A 73 8.42 7.86 11.19
CA VAL A 73 7.82 6.90 12.12
C VAL A 73 6.41 7.37 12.43
N VAL A 74 5.44 6.47 12.28
CA VAL A 74 4.02 6.78 12.48
C VAL A 74 3.35 5.74 13.38
N PRO A 75 2.29 6.11 14.13
CA PRO A 75 1.42 5.13 14.77
C PRO A 75 0.80 4.22 13.71
N PHE A 76 0.91 2.91 13.91
CA PHE A 76 0.40 1.93 12.95
C PHE A 76 -0.08 0.68 13.66
N ARG A 77 -1.40 0.57 13.84
CA ARG A 77 -2.01 -0.60 14.50
C ARG A 77 -2.28 -1.68 13.47
N THR A 78 -1.66 -2.83 13.67
CA THR A 78 -1.83 -4.02 12.82
C THR A 78 -1.64 -5.28 13.66
N ALA A 79 -2.20 -6.40 13.20
CA ALA A 79 -1.92 -7.72 13.76
C ALA A 79 -0.64 -8.35 13.17
N GLU A 80 -0.02 -7.71 12.18
CA GLU A 80 1.21 -8.21 11.56
C GLU A 80 2.41 -8.05 12.47
N VAL A 81 3.32 -9.01 12.40
CA VAL A 81 4.54 -9.02 13.22
C VAL A 81 5.56 -7.96 12.74
N PRO A 82 6.40 -7.44 13.64
CA PRO A 82 7.50 -6.56 13.25
C PRO A 82 8.38 -7.18 12.16
N GLY A 83 8.82 -6.36 11.21
CA GLY A 83 9.56 -6.79 10.02
C GLY A 83 8.66 -7.09 8.81
N THR A 84 7.33 -7.17 8.98
CA THR A 84 6.40 -7.25 7.84
C THR A 84 6.38 -5.93 7.09
N ILE A 85 6.39 -6.01 5.75
CA ILE A 85 6.20 -4.88 4.85
C ILE A 85 4.74 -4.84 4.43
N ILE A 86 4.07 -3.70 4.60
CA ILE A 86 2.71 -3.46 4.09
C ILE A 86 2.78 -2.32 3.09
N ILE A 87 2.34 -2.58 1.86
CA ILE A 87 2.32 -1.60 0.77
C ILE A 87 0.87 -1.18 0.55
N ASP A 88 0.56 0.09 0.79
CA ASP A 88 -0.71 0.71 0.41
C ASP A 88 -0.49 1.52 -0.87
N GLY A 89 -0.77 0.87 -2.01
CA GLY A 89 -0.62 1.49 -3.32
C GLY A 89 -1.58 2.66 -3.54
N ASN A 90 -2.74 2.65 -2.88
CA ASN A 90 -3.74 3.72 -3.03
C ASN A 90 -3.28 5.02 -2.36
N GLN A 91 -2.57 4.89 -1.24
CA GLN A 91 -2.02 6.03 -0.50
C GLN A 91 -0.60 6.39 -0.92
N HIS A 92 0.06 5.57 -1.72
CA HIS A 92 1.47 5.71 -2.10
C HIS A 92 2.42 5.63 -0.89
N PHE A 93 2.15 4.69 0.02
CA PHE A 93 3.01 4.44 1.17
C PHE A 93 3.38 2.97 1.32
N LEU A 94 4.59 2.74 1.76
CA LEU A 94 5.08 1.47 2.27
C LEU A 94 5.30 1.62 3.78
N TYR A 95 4.84 0.65 4.54
CA TYR A 95 4.99 0.59 6.00
C TYR A 95 5.85 -0.62 6.36
N LEU A 96 6.97 -0.38 7.04
CA LEU A 96 7.74 -1.42 7.70
C LEU A 96 7.28 -1.51 9.15
N VAL A 97 6.55 -2.57 9.50
CA VAL A 97 5.98 -2.77 10.84
C VAL A 97 7.10 -2.81 11.89
N GLN A 98 6.92 -2.04 12.96
CA GLN A 98 7.84 -1.96 14.10
C GLN A 98 7.14 -2.45 15.38
N PRO A 99 7.89 -2.80 16.44
CA PRO A 99 7.32 -3.02 17.75
C PRO A 99 6.57 -1.79 18.29
N GLY A 100 5.66 -1.99 19.26
CA GLY A 100 5.00 -0.89 19.97
C GLY A 100 3.89 -0.17 19.19
N GLY A 101 3.29 -0.83 18.16
CA GLY A 101 2.18 -0.25 17.41
C GLY A 101 2.61 0.90 16.50
N GLN A 102 3.81 0.84 15.99
CA GLN A 102 4.41 1.81 15.09
C GLN A 102 4.81 1.17 13.75
N ALA A 103 5.06 1.99 12.75
CA ALA A 103 5.74 1.60 11.52
C ALA A 103 6.66 2.72 11.03
N ILE A 104 7.71 2.35 10.31
CA ILE A 104 8.43 3.30 9.47
C ILE A 104 7.65 3.40 8.17
N ARG A 105 7.17 4.59 7.86
CA ARG A 105 6.43 4.89 6.64
C ARG A 105 7.36 5.51 5.60
N TYR A 106 7.40 4.93 4.42
CA TYR A 106 8.14 5.41 3.26
C TYR A 106 7.16 5.83 2.17
N GLY A 107 7.41 6.95 1.50
CA GLY A 107 6.69 7.31 0.30
C GLY A 107 7.12 6.44 -0.89
N ILE A 108 6.16 6.03 -1.71
CA ILE A 108 6.41 5.17 -2.87
C ILE A 108 5.79 5.73 -4.15
N GLY A 109 6.38 5.38 -5.29
CA GLY A 109 5.73 5.40 -6.59
C GLY A 109 5.27 3.99 -6.95
N VAL A 110 4.12 3.86 -7.60
CA VAL A 110 3.51 2.56 -7.92
C VAL A 110 3.21 2.39 -9.40
N GLY A 111 2.69 1.22 -9.79
CA GLY A 111 2.25 0.94 -11.15
C GLY A 111 1.15 1.88 -11.62
N ARG A 112 1.19 2.24 -12.92
CA ARG A 112 0.10 2.95 -13.59
C ARG A 112 -1.17 2.09 -13.57
N GLU A 113 -2.30 2.72 -13.85
CA GLU A 113 -3.56 2.00 -14.05
C GLU A 113 -3.38 0.82 -15.01
N GLY A 114 -3.93 -0.34 -14.62
CA GLY A 114 -3.75 -1.62 -15.33
C GLY A 114 -2.45 -2.37 -15.05
N PHE A 115 -1.49 -1.76 -14.30
CA PHE A 115 -0.24 -2.41 -13.88
C PHE A 115 -0.16 -2.63 -12.36
N GLY A 116 -1.21 -2.30 -11.63
CA GLY A 116 -1.31 -2.57 -10.21
C GLY A 116 -1.60 -4.04 -9.92
N TRP A 117 -1.12 -4.53 -8.78
CA TRP A 117 -1.40 -5.88 -8.28
C TRP A 117 -1.59 -5.84 -6.76
N ALA A 118 -2.25 -6.86 -6.23
CA ALA A 118 -2.46 -7.03 -4.79
C ALA A 118 -2.18 -8.49 -4.41
N GLY A 119 -1.77 -8.73 -3.18
CA GLY A 119 -1.51 -10.08 -2.69
C GLY A 119 -0.51 -10.14 -1.55
N ILE A 120 -0.17 -11.36 -1.15
CA ILE A 120 0.82 -11.64 -0.12
C ILE A 120 1.99 -12.38 -0.78
N VAL A 121 3.17 -11.81 -0.67
CA VAL A 121 4.42 -12.34 -1.21
C VAL A 121 5.51 -12.25 -0.15
N ARG A 122 6.73 -12.63 -0.49
CA ARG A 122 7.89 -12.48 0.38
C ARG A 122 9.07 -11.85 -0.34
N VAL A 123 9.99 -11.28 0.41
CA VAL A 123 11.30 -10.92 -0.11
C VAL A 123 12.06 -12.22 -0.37
N GLY A 124 12.25 -12.61 -1.62
CA GLY A 124 12.94 -13.85 -1.99
C GLY A 124 14.42 -13.64 -2.25
N ARG A 125 14.81 -12.45 -2.69
CA ARG A 125 16.20 -12.07 -2.95
C ARG A 125 16.40 -10.57 -2.71
N MET A 126 17.60 -10.20 -2.33
CA MET A 126 18.03 -8.81 -2.15
C MET A 126 19.27 -8.57 -3.00
N ALA A 127 19.42 -7.38 -3.56
CA ALA A 127 20.59 -7.04 -4.37
C ALA A 127 21.05 -5.59 -4.11
N GLU A 128 22.36 -5.45 -3.95
CA GLU A 128 23.04 -4.16 -4.03
C GLU A 128 23.45 -3.89 -5.48
N ASN A 129 23.32 -2.66 -5.91
CA ASN A 129 23.64 -2.25 -7.27
C ASN A 129 23.08 -3.23 -8.32
N PRO A 130 21.75 -3.45 -8.37
CA PRO A 130 21.15 -4.44 -9.24
C PRO A 130 21.34 -4.09 -10.72
N THR A 131 21.61 -5.10 -11.55
CA THR A 131 21.53 -4.96 -13.00
C THR A 131 20.07 -4.69 -13.39
N TRP A 132 19.81 -3.69 -14.21
CA TRP A 132 18.51 -3.43 -14.78
C TRP A 132 18.38 -4.01 -16.17
N THR A 133 17.44 -4.90 -16.37
CA THR A 133 17.07 -5.42 -17.70
C THR A 133 15.68 -4.91 -18.03
N PRO A 134 15.53 -4.08 -19.06
CA PRO A 134 14.22 -3.57 -19.46
C PRO A 134 13.32 -4.72 -19.92
N PRO A 135 12.01 -4.68 -19.58
CA PRO A 135 11.05 -5.65 -20.11
C PRO A 135 10.99 -5.61 -21.65
N PRO A 136 10.69 -6.75 -22.31
CA PRO A 136 10.65 -6.82 -23.79
C PRO A 136 9.74 -5.76 -24.42
N GLU A 137 8.59 -5.46 -23.81
CA GLU A 137 7.66 -4.44 -24.29
C GLU A 137 8.25 -3.03 -24.20
N MET A 138 9.11 -2.78 -23.23
CA MET A 138 9.84 -1.51 -23.12
C MET A 138 10.92 -1.41 -24.17
N VAL A 139 11.66 -2.48 -24.39
CA VAL A 139 12.67 -2.57 -25.47
C VAL A 139 12.06 -2.28 -26.84
N ALA A 140 10.86 -2.84 -27.10
CA ALA A 140 10.17 -2.64 -28.37
C ALA A 140 9.70 -1.21 -28.64
N ARG A 141 9.36 -0.44 -27.59
CA ARG A 141 8.75 0.91 -27.73
C ARG A 141 9.70 2.06 -27.44
N ASP A 142 10.82 1.81 -26.74
CA ASP A 142 11.74 2.86 -26.30
C ASP A 142 13.18 2.56 -26.77
N PRO A 143 13.68 3.31 -27.76
CA PRO A 143 15.05 3.13 -28.26
C PRO A 143 16.13 3.31 -27.18
N ASN A 144 15.87 4.09 -26.12
CA ASN A 144 16.83 4.26 -25.03
C ASN A 144 16.87 3.02 -24.14
N ALA A 145 15.73 2.38 -23.89
CA ALA A 145 15.68 1.11 -23.21
C ALA A 145 16.30 -0.02 -24.06
N ALA A 146 16.08 -0.01 -25.37
CA ALA A 146 16.61 -1.01 -26.30
C ALA A 146 18.14 -1.14 -26.27
N LYS A 147 18.86 -0.06 -25.99
CA LYS A 147 20.33 -0.09 -25.79
C LYS A 147 20.77 -1.00 -24.65
N TRP A 148 19.86 -1.26 -23.73
CA TRP A 148 20.09 -2.05 -22.51
C TRP A 148 19.36 -3.39 -22.49
N ALA A 149 18.96 -3.90 -23.67
CA ALA A 149 18.27 -5.20 -23.78
C ALA A 149 19.06 -6.35 -23.16
N ALA A 150 20.40 -6.28 -23.19
CA ALA A 150 21.30 -7.24 -22.54
C ALA A 150 21.55 -6.95 -21.05
N GLY A 151 20.98 -5.88 -20.50
CA GLY A 151 21.14 -5.43 -19.12
C GLY A 151 22.04 -4.21 -18.95
N MET A 152 21.59 -3.26 -18.15
CA MET A 152 22.38 -2.11 -17.69
C MET A 152 23.08 -2.50 -16.40
N PRO A 153 24.42 -2.39 -16.32
CA PRO A 153 25.16 -2.70 -15.09
C PRO A 153 24.67 -1.90 -13.89
N GLY A 154 24.72 -2.52 -12.71
CA GLY A 154 24.45 -1.84 -11.44
C GLY A 154 25.50 -0.79 -11.08
N GLY A 155 25.16 0.10 -10.14
CA GLY A 155 26.06 1.15 -9.67
C GLY A 155 26.18 2.37 -10.61
N ARG A 156 25.54 2.33 -11.76
CA ARG A 156 25.48 3.49 -12.67
C ARG A 156 24.51 4.54 -12.12
N PRO A 157 24.82 5.84 -12.26
CA PRO A 157 23.95 6.91 -11.78
C PRO A 157 22.63 7.02 -12.56
N ASP A 158 22.56 6.47 -13.78
CA ASP A 158 21.40 6.44 -14.66
C ASP A 158 20.63 5.09 -14.62
N ASN A 159 21.00 4.17 -13.72
CA ASN A 159 20.28 2.91 -13.55
C ASN A 159 18.91 3.17 -12.86
N PRO A 160 17.79 2.86 -13.51
CA PRO A 160 16.45 3.16 -12.98
C PRO A 160 16.07 2.37 -11.72
N LEU A 161 16.78 1.28 -11.38
CA LEU A 161 16.56 0.53 -10.14
C LEU A 161 17.23 1.19 -8.93
N GLY A 162 18.13 2.16 -9.15
CA GLY A 162 18.87 2.77 -8.08
C GLY A 162 19.86 1.81 -7.39
N PRO A 163 20.28 2.10 -6.13
CA PRO A 163 21.36 1.38 -5.46
C PRO A 163 20.96 0.03 -4.86
N ARG A 164 19.67 -0.23 -4.62
CA ARG A 164 19.17 -1.45 -3.95
C ARG A 164 17.87 -1.93 -4.56
N ALA A 165 17.66 -3.25 -4.52
CA ALA A 165 16.38 -3.85 -4.89
C ALA A 165 16.04 -5.06 -4.00
N LEU A 166 14.76 -5.17 -3.65
CA LEU A 166 14.14 -6.32 -3.01
C LEU A 166 13.28 -7.02 -4.07
N TYR A 167 13.56 -8.29 -4.34
CA TYR A 167 12.86 -9.10 -5.33
C TYR A 167 11.74 -9.86 -4.64
N LEU A 168 10.53 -9.74 -5.15
CA LEU A 168 9.33 -10.32 -4.54
C LEU A 168 9.02 -11.69 -5.15
N TYR A 169 8.72 -12.64 -4.29
CA TYR A 169 8.45 -14.03 -4.66
C TYR A 169 7.13 -14.50 -4.08
N GLU A 170 6.36 -15.22 -4.88
CA GLU A 170 5.24 -16.04 -4.41
C GLU A 170 5.70 -17.50 -4.36
N GLY A 171 5.72 -18.10 -3.16
CA GLY A 171 6.38 -19.39 -2.99
C GLY A 171 7.84 -19.33 -3.46
N ASN A 172 8.20 -20.15 -4.44
CA ASN A 172 9.55 -20.18 -5.06
C ASN A 172 9.62 -19.45 -6.41
N SER A 173 8.50 -18.89 -6.87
CA SER A 173 8.44 -18.21 -8.17
C SER A 173 8.74 -16.73 -8.01
N ASP A 174 9.61 -16.21 -8.88
CA ASP A 174 9.88 -14.78 -9.00
C ASP A 174 8.66 -14.09 -9.64
N THR A 175 8.08 -13.11 -8.95
CA THR A 175 6.89 -12.38 -9.42
C THR A 175 7.19 -11.36 -10.49
N ILE A 176 8.46 -11.16 -10.84
CA ILE A 176 8.97 -10.04 -11.64
C ILE A 176 8.75 -8.64 -11.00
N TYR A 177 8.04 -8.55 -9.89
CA TYR A 177 7.88 -7.29 -9.15
C TYR A 177 9.03 -7.07 -8.17
N ARG A 178 9.37 -5.81 -8.00
CA ARG A 178 10.52 -5.37 -7.18
C ARG A 178 10.11 -4.17 -6.33
N ILE A 179 10.75 -4.04 -5.16
CA ILE A 179 10.84 -2.78 -4.41
C ILE A 179 12.26 -2.27 -4.64
N HIS A 180 12.41 -1.08 -5.22
CA HIS A 180 13.72 -0.59 -5.64
C HIS A 180 13.86 0.93 -5.55
N GLY A 181 15.05 1.46 -5.70
CA GLY A 181 15.32 2.89 -5.77
C GLY A 181 14.79 3.55 -7.05
N THR A 182 15.10 4.82 -7.25
CA THR A 182 14.76 5.54 -8.47
C THR A 182 15.71 6.70 -8.74
N ILE A 183 15.94 6.98 -10.02
CA ILE A 183 16.61 8.20 -10.49
C ILE A 183 15.64 9.38 -10.63
N GLU A 184 14.35 9.15 -10.37
CA GLU A 184 13.26 10.11 -10.52
C GLU A 184 12.53 10.33 -9.18
N PRO A 185 13.18 10.87 -8.12
CA PRO A 185 12.59 10.98 -6.78
C PRO A 185 11.32 11.83 -6.74
N TRP A 186 11.13 12.74 -7.71
CA TRP A 186 9.90 13.54 -7.85
C TRP A 186 8.67 12.74 -8.28
N THR A 187 8.85 11.45 -8.67
CA THR A 187 7.75 10.54 -9.03
C THR A 187 7.19 9.78 -7.85
N ILE A 188 7.75 9.93 -6.66
CA ILE A 188 7.19 9.38 -5.43
C ILE A 188 5.83 10.04 -5.16
N GLY A 189 4.82 9.23 -4.84
CA GLY A 189 3.42 9.63 -4.73
C GLY A 189 2.64 9.61 -6.05
N LEU A 190 3.19 8.99 -7.11
CA LEU A 190 2.56 8.90 -8.43
C LEU A 190 2.44 7.47 -8.95
N ASP A 191 1.47 7.26 -9.85
CA ASP A 191 1.25 6.02 -10.61
C ASP A 191 2.05 6.08 -11.91
N VAL A 192 3.30 5.63 -11.90
CA VAL A 192 4.24 5.84 -13.03
C VAL A 192 5.00 4.60 -13.47
N SER A 193 5.03 3.54 -12.66
CA SER A 193 5.81 2.34 -12.97
C SER A 193 5.01 1.32 -13.81
N SER A 194 5.67 0.24 -14.20
CA SER A 194 5.05 -0.93 -14.83
C SER A 194 4.81 -2.05 -13.80
N GLY A 195 4.42 -1.69 -12.55
CA GLY A 195 4.08 -2.61 -11.48
C GLY A 195 5.07 -2.64 -10.32
N CYS A 196 6.34 -2.28 -10.53
CA CYS A 196 7.31 -2.20 -9.45
C CYS A 196 7.03 -1.05 -8.48
N ILE A 197 7.50 -1.22 -7.25
CA ILE A 197 7.37 -0.24 -6.16
C ILE A 197 8.66 0.58 -6.09
N ARG A 198 8.56 1.88 -6.33
CA ARG A 198 9.73 2.79 -6.32
C ARG A 198 9.83 3.52 -5.00
N LEU A 199 11.02 3.55 -4.42
CA LEU A 199 11.38 4.44 -3.31
C LEU A 199 12.45 5.44 -3.79
N ASN A 200 12.65 6.53 -3.07
CA ASN A 200 13.86 7.31 -3.28
C ASN A 200 15.09 6.49 -2.83
N ASN A 201 16.28 6.88 -3.29
CA ASN A 201 17.47 6.07 -3.09
C ASN A 201 17.90 5.98 -1.62
N GLU A 202 17.70 7.01 -0.83
CA GLU A 202 18.01 7.01 0.62
C GLU A 202 17.07 6.07 1.37
N ASP A 203 15.80 6.04 0.97
CA ASP A 203 14.78 5.23 1.63
C ASP A 203 14.90 3.75 1.29
N ILE A 204 15.25 3.40 0.04
CA ILE A 204 15.51 1.98 -0.29
C ILE A 204 16.78 1.47 0.38
N ILE A 205 17.81 2.29 0.58
CA ILE A 205 19.00 1.92 1.34
C ILE A 205 18.63 1.66 2.81
N ASP A 206 17.84 2.54 3.42
CA ASP A 206 17.37 2.37 4.81
C ASP A 206 16.50 1.12 4.96
N LEU A 207 15.52 0.93 4.09
CA LEU A 207 14.65 -0.26 4.09
C LEU A 207 15.46 -1.56 3.91
N TYR A 208 16.41 -1.56 2.96
CA TYR A 208 17.29 -2.69 2.69
C TYR A 208 18.09 -3.12 3.91
N GLY A 209 18.61 -2.17 4.69
CA GLY A 209 19.35 -2.45 5.92
C GLY A 209 18.50 -2.99 7.08
N ARG A 210 17.17 -2.87 6.99
CA ARG A 210 16.24 -3.31 8.05
C ARG A 210 15.49 -4.61 7.74
N VAL A 211 15.45 -5.02 6.47
CA VAL A 211 14.68 -6.16 5.99
C VAL A 211 15.60 -7.35 5.73
N GLN A 212 15.07 -8.55 5.84
CA GLN A 212 15.77 -9.79 5.53
C GLN A 212 15.06 -10.59 4.44
N VAL A 213 15.79 -11.47 3.76
CA VAL A 213 15.18 -12.47 2.89
C VAL A 213 14.21 -13.32 3.71
N GLY A 214 13.02 -13.56 3.15
CA GLY A 214 11.91 -14.21 3.85
C GLY A 214 10.88 -13.25 4.42
N ALA A 215 11.18 -11.95 4.57
CA ALA A 215 10.24 -10.97 5.10
C ALA A 215 8.92 -10.99 4.31
N LYS A 216 7.80 -11.03 5.04
CA LYS A 216 6.43 -10.99 4.48
C LYS A 216 6.15 -9.63 3.87
N VAL A 217 5.54 -9.63 2.71
CA VAL A 217 5.11 -8.41 2.00
C VAL A 217 3.63 -8.53 1.65
N ILE A 218 2.84 -7.59 2.11
CA ILE A 218 1.39 -7.49 1.82
C ILE A 218 1.20 -6.29 0.92
N VAL A 219 0.61 -6.50 -0.25
CA VAL A 219 0.32 -5.42 -1.21
C VAL A 219 -1.18 -5.19 -1.27
N LEU A 220 -1.59 -3.98 -0.95
CA LEU A 220 -2.96 -3.50 -0.96
C LEU A 220 -3.10 -2.47 -2.08
N MET A 221 -3.92 -2.78 -3.09
CA MET A 221 -4.21 -1.86 -4.18
C MET A 221 -5.64 -2.08 -4.66
N GLN A 222 -6.47 -1.05 -4.56
CA GLN A 222 -7.87 -1.10 -4.96
C GLN A 222 -7.98 -1.25 -6.48
N GLY A 223 -8.88 -2.13 -6.94
CA GLY A 223 -9.06 -2.40 -8.37
C GLY A 223 -7.94 -3.20 -9.03
N ALA A 224 -6.89 -3.57 -8.30
CA ALA A 224 -5.83 -4.43 -8.84
C ALA A 224 -6.27 -5.89 -8.90
N ALA A 225 -5.81 -6.60 -9.92
CA ALA A 225 -5.94 -8.06 -9.96
C ALA A 225 -5.12 -8.69 -8.81
N LEU A 226 -5.66 -9.73 -8.19
CA LEU A 226 -4.86 -10.57 -7.29
C LEU A 226 -3.73 -11.20 -8.12
N TYR A 227 -2.53 -11.17 -7.57
CA TYR A 227 -1.42 -11.89 -8.17
C TYR A 227 -1.74 -13.40 -8.18
N LYS A 228 -1.75 -14.02 -9.36
CA LYS A 228 -2.12 -15.43 -9.54
C LYS A 228 -0.96 -16.26 -10.02
N GLY A 229 0.27 -15.96 -9.66
CA GLY A 229 1.45 -16.71 -10.14
C GLY A 229 1.46 -16.89 -11.67
N VAL A 230 2.61 -16.86 -12.30
CA VAL A 230 2.79 -17.22 -13.72
C VAL A 230 3.16 -18.69 -13.78
#